data_e4227047c7a307fffd9b64f4169a9bf8
#
_entry.id   e4227047c7a307fffd9b64f4169a9bf8
#
_cell.length_a   1.000
_cell.length_b   1.000
_cell.length_c   1.000
_cell.angle_alpha   90.00
_cell.angle_beta   90.00
_cell.angle_gamma   90.00
#
_symmetry.space_group_name_H-M   'P 1'
#
loop_
_entity.id
_entity.type
_entity.pdbx_description
1 polymer ?
#
loop_
_entity_poly.entity_id
_entity_poly.type
_entity_poly.pdbx_seq_one_letter_code
_entity_poly.pdbx_strand_id
1 'polypeptide(L)'
;MKVKSFNTRSEEYKIEGNIHFPGHHQSAPCVICSHGLFSSKESSKFIAMAEQLAGEGFVAIRYDHRGCGVSEGKIEETTVSDRLKDLDSIIRFIGQRFSITRRIGLFGSSMGGYISLLKAAQVPPVSAVVVWATPFKLGGTRRDYNEEGYPLLEESFYEDLNNHKLLEIIGRIKRCFVLHGQKDELVPVWHSNKIYENLADPKKIEIFPCGDHRFTDVTDRKRAMDLSLKFFKNYL
;
A
#
# COMPACT_ATOMS: atom_id res chain seq x y z
N MET A 1 21.53 -8.44 -3.66
CA MET A 1 20.49 -7.40 -3.61
C MET A 1 21.15 -6.03 -3.59
N LYS A 2 20.67 -5.07 -4.38
CA LYS A 2 21.17 -3.68 -4.42
C LYS A 2 20.00 -2.75 -4.13
N VAL A 3 20.22 -1.79 -3.23
CA VAL A 3 19.22 -0.74 -2.93
C VAL A 3 19.70 0.58 -3.49
N LYS A 4 18.82 1.32 -4.15
CA LYS A 4 19.10 2.68 -4.65
C LYS A 4 17.98 3.63 -4.24
N SER A 5 18.36 4.78 -3.72
CA SER A 5 17.42 5.90 -3.54
C SER A 5 17.05 6.50 -4.89
N PHE A 6 15.84 7.01 -4.98
CA PHE A 6 15.35 7.76 -6.14
C PHE A 6 14.39 8.84 -5.67
N ASN A 7 14.13 9.80 -6.56
CA ASN A 7 13.03 10.73 -6.39
C ASN A 7 12.27 10.90 -7.72
N THR A 8 11.03 11.32 -7.59
CA THR A 8 10.15 11.71 -8.69
C THR A 8 9.30 12.90 -8.27
N ARG A 9 8.55 13.47 -9.20
CA ARG A 9 7.61 14.55 -8.88
C ARG A 9 6.18 14.05 -8.96
N SER A 10 5.42 14.41 -7.93
CA SER A 10 3.97 14.32 -7.89
C SER A 10 3.43 15.74 -7.80
N GLU A 11 2.98 16.28 -8.94
CA GLU A 11 2.71 17.71 -9.08
C GLU A 11 3.96 18.54 -8.73
N GLU A 12 3.85 19.52 -7.83
CA GLU A 12 4.97 20.34 -7.37
C GLU A 12 5.86 19.64 -6.31
N TYR A 13 5.38 18.57 -5.67
CA TYR A 13 6.07 17.91 -4.56
C TYR A 13 7.08 16.87 -5.02
N LYS A 14 8.25 16.86 -4.39
CA LYS A 14 9.26 15.83 -4.55
C LYS A 14 8.91 14.62 -3.69
N ILE A 15 8.76 13.47 -4.33
CA ILE A 15 8.49 12.17 -3.69
C ILE A 15 9.76 11.35 -3.66
N GLU A 16 10.17 10.92 -2.48
CA GLU A 16 11.39 10.16 -2.22
C GLU A 16 11.11 8.68 -1.99
N GLY A 17 11.97 7.81 -2.53
CA GLY A 17 11.80 6.37 -2.40
C GLY A 17 13.09 5.58 -2.50
N ASN A 18 12.96 4.28 -2.29
CA ASN A 18 14.04 3.30 -2.43
C ASN A 18 13.59 2.17 -3.34
N ILE A 19 14.48 1.78 -4.26
CA ILE A 19 14.31 0.63 -5.14
C ILE A 19 15.23 -0.48 -4.67
N HIS A 20 14.65 -1.64 -4.39
CA HIS A 20 15.34 -2.87 -4.11
C HIS A 20 15.40 -3.70 -5.39
N PHE A 21 16.60 -3.93 -5.89
CA PHE A 21 16.83 -4.72 -7.09
C PHE A 21 17.17 -6.17 -6.74
N PRO A 22 16.55 -7.15 -7.40
CA PRO A 22 17.04 -8.53 -7.38
C PRO A 22 18.39 -8.65 -8.08
N GLY A 23 19.06 -9.79 -7.94
CA GLY A 23 20.35 -10.04 -8.59
C GLY A 23 20.31 -9.87 -10.11
N HIS A 24 19.25 -10.36 -10.73
CA HIS A 24 18.92 -10.15 -12.15
C HIS A 24 17.58 -9.43 -12.24
N HIS A 25 17.55 -8.26 -12.87
CA HIS A 25 16.36 -7.38 -12.87
C HIS A 25 15.85 -6.99 -14.27
N GLN A 26 16.49 -7.48 -15.34
CA GLN A 26 15.93 -7.31 -16.69
C GLN A 26 14.59 -8.09 -16.76
N SER A 27 13.51 -7.38 -17.07
CA SER A 27 12.16 -7.91 -17.15
C SER A 27 11.57 -8.46 -15.83
N ALA A 28 12.15 -8.14 -14.68
CA ALA A 28 11.59 -8.54 -13.38
C ALA A 28 10.22 -7.87 -13.13
N PRO A 29 9.25 -8.60 -12.53
CA PRO A 29 8.01 -7.98 -12.09
C PRO A 29 8.28 -6.99 -10.94
N CYS A 30 7.40 -6.01 -10.78
CA CYS A 30 7.57 -4.95 -9.79
C CYS A 30 6.45 -4.96 -8.76
N VAL A 31 6.81 -4.76 -7.48
CA VAL A 31 5.86 -4.53 -6.40
C VAL A 31 6.11 -3.17 -5.78
N ILE A 32 5.06 -2.33 -5.72
CA ILE A 32 5.09 -1.00 -5.11
C ILE A 32 4.45 -1.10 -3.73
N CYS A 33 5.15 -0.60 -2.71
CA CYS A 33 4.75 -0.66 -1.31
C CYS A 33 4.27 0.72 -0.84
N SER A 34 2.99 0.83 -0.46
CA SER A 34 2.35 2.05 0.05
C SER A 34 2.11 1.98 1.55
N HIS A 35 2.67 2.91 2.30
CA HIS A 35 2.57 2.95 3.76
C HIS A 35 1.26 3.58 4.27
N GLY A 36 0.96 3.39 5.56
CA GLY A 36 -0.20 3.96 6.25
C GLY A 36 -0.12 5.47 6.45
N LEU A 37 -1.17 6.05 7.07
CA LEU A 37 -1.35 7.50 7.20
C LEU A 37 -0.15 8.17 7.90
N PHE A 38 0.14 7.79 9.13
CA PHE A 38 1.23 8.34 9.94
C PHE A 38 2.45 7.40 9.94
N SER A 39 2.93 7.01 8.75
CA SER A 39 4.03 6.07 8.59
C SER A 39 5.01 6.58 7.55
N SER A 40 6.01 5.77 7.23
CA SER A 40 6.98 6.08 6.18
C SER A 40 7.48 4.81 5.49
N LYS A 41 8.21 4.99 4.38
CA LYS A 41 8.94 3.93 3.71
C LYS A 41 9.97 3.22 4.60
N GLU A 42 10.40 3.86 5.69
CA GLU A 42 11.40 3.33 6.63
C GLU A 42 10.79 2.42 7.73
N SER A 43 9.46 2.22 7.74
CA SER A 43 8.86 1.23 8.62
C SER A 43 9.46 -0.15 8.40
N SER A 44 9.82 -0.84 9.47
CA SER A 44 10.49 -2.17 9.44
C SER A 44 9.71 -3.20 8.62
N LYS A 45 8.40 -3.13 8.62
CA LYS A 45 7.50 -3.97 7.81
C LYS A 45 7.74 -3.77 6.30
N PHE A 46 7.87 -2.53 5.86
CA PHE A 46 8.08 -2.22 4.44
C PHE A 46 9.50 -2.52 3.99
N ILE A 47 10.49 -2.29 4.85
CA ILE A 47 11.88 -2.69 4.58
C ILE A 47 11.96 -4.20 4.40
N ALA A 48 11.47 -4.98 5.37
CA ALA A 48 11.52 -6.43 5.33
C ALA A 48 10.75 -7.03 4.13
N MET A 49 9.57 -6.48 3.81
CA MET A 49 8.81 -6.91 2.63
C MET A 49 9.57 -6.63 1.33
N ALA A 50 10.16 -5.45 1.19
CA ALA A 50 10.91 -5.10 -0.01
C ALA A 50 12.18 -5.93 -0.17
N GLU A 51 12.87 -6.24 0.92
CA GLU A 51 14.05 -7.13 0.93
C GLU A 51 13.68 -8.56 0.55
N GLN A 52 12.59 -9.09 1.11
CA GLN A 52 12.11 -10.43 0.80
C GLN A 52 11.66 -10.53 -0.68
N LEU A 53 10.92 -9.55 -1.18
CA LEU A 53 10.53 -9.48 -2.59
C LEU A 53 11.76 -9.44 -3.51
N ALA A 54 12.75 -8.62 -3.20
CA ALA A 54 13.97 -8.51 -4.01
C ALA A 54 14.80 -9.80 -3.95
N GLY A 55 14.86 -10.48 -2.82
CA GLY A 55 15.50 -11.80 -2.67
C GLY A 55 14.86 -12.87 -3.56
N GLU A 56 13.59 -12.71 -3.90
CA GLU A 56 12.79 -13.64 -4.68
C GLU A 56 12.54 -13.20 -6.14
N GLY A 57 13.33 -12.26 -6.62
CA GLY A 57 13.37 -11.89 -8.04
C GLY A 57 12.47 -10.74 -8.45
N PHE A 58 11.84 -10.02 -7.51
CA PHE A 58 11.03 -8.85 -7.79
C PHE A 58 11.84 -7.56 -7.67
N VAL A 59 11.54 -6.57 -8.48
CA VAL A 59 11.88 -5.19 -8.16
C VAL A 59 10.87 -4.71 -7.12
N ALA A 60 11.33 -4.29 -5.94
CA ALA A 60 10.45 -3.78 -4.91
C ALA A 60 10.71 -2.29 -4.67
N ILE A 61 9.64 -1.51 -4.57
CA ILE A 61 9.71 -0.06 -4.38
C ILE A 61 8.93 0.31 -3.13
N ARG A 62 9.60 1.04 -2.27
CA ARG A 62 8.98 1.71 -1.13
C ARG A 62 9.25 3.21 -1.23
N TYR A 63 8.26 4.02 -0.98
CA TYR A 63 8.32 5.48 -1.11
C TYR A 63 7.55 6.14 0.02
N ASP A 64 7.86 7.39 0.30
CA ASP A 64 7.10 8.23 1.21
C ASP A 64 6.05 9.00 0.41
N HIS A 65 4.80 8.94 0.84
CA HIS A 65 3.78 9.88 0.35
C HIS A 65 4.16 11.31 0.73
N ARG A 66 3.65 12.31 0.00
CA ARG A 66 3.85 13.72 0.37
C ARG A 66 3.51 13.98 1.84
N GLY A 67 4.28 14.83 2.48
CA GLY A 67 4.14 15.13 3.90
C GLY A 67 4.59 14.03 4.85
N CYS A 68 5.15 12.92 4.33
CA CYS A 68 5.63 11.80 5.13
C CYS A 68 7.13 11.57 4.93
N GLY A 69 7.81 11.07 5.96
CA GLY A 69 9.22 10.71 5.91
C GLY A 69 10.10 11.84 5.43
N VAL A 70 10.70 11.69 4.25
CA VAL A 70 11.59 12.69 3.62
C VAL A 70 11.04 13.25 2.30
N SER A 71 9.80 12.93 1.94
CA SER A 71 9.08 13.57 0.84
C SER A 71 8.62 14.97 1.24
N GLU A 72 8.53 15.87 0.24
CA GLU A 72 8.07 17.24 0.45
C GLU A 72 6.58 17.30 0.81
N GLY A 73 6.14 18.46 1.33
CA GLY A 73 4.77 18.72 1.76
C GLY A 73 4.61 18.58 3.27
N LYS A 74 3.37 18.75 3.73
CA LYS A 74 3.00 18.57 5.14
C LYS A 74 1.88 17.54 5.22
N ILE A 75 1.96 16.66 6.20
CA ILE A 75 0.99 15.58 6.35
C ILE A 75 -0.41 16.11 6.67
N GLU A 76 -0.49 17.23 7.36
CA GLU A 76 -1.73 17.92 7.74
C GLU A 76 -2.55 18.32 6.52
N GLU A 77 -1.86 18.71 5.44
CA GLU A 77 -2.45 19.22 4.20
C GLU A 77 -2.77 18.10 3.19
N THR A 78 -2.38 16.83 3.46
CA THR A 78 -2.54 15.73 2.49
C THR A 78 -3.96 15.18 2.45
N THR A 79 -4.39 14.77 1.27
CA THR A 79 -5.69 14.12 1.02
C THR A 79 -5.52 12.70 0.48
N VAL A 80 -6.61 11.95 0.35
CA VAL A 80 -6.63 10.64 -0.34
C VAL A 80 -6.30 10.83 -1.83
N SER A 81 -6.86 11.87 -2.45
CA SER A 81 -6.56 12.26 -3.83
C SER A 81 -5.08 12.50 -4.06
N ASP A 82 -4.41 13.17 -3.14
CA ASP A 82 -2.99 13.45 -3.23
C ASP A 82 -2.15 12.18 -3.14
N ARG A 83 -2.50 11.27 -2.23
CA ARG A 83 -1.81 9.97 -2.12
C ARG A 83 -2.00 9.10 -3.36
N LEU A 84 -3.14 9.20 -4.03
CA LEU A 84 -3.37 8.55 -5.33
C LEU A 84 -2.48 9.13 -6.42
N LYS A 85 -2.30 10.47 -6.48
CA LYS A 85 -1.37 11.13 -7.39
C LYS A 85 0.09 10.76 -7.12
N ASP A 86 0.47 10.63 -5.85
CA ASP A 86 1.80 10.18 -5.47
C ASP A 86 2.07 8.76 -6.00
N LEU A 87 1.14 7.82 -5.77
CA LEU A 87 1.25 6.46 -6.31
C LEU A 87 1.30 6.45 -7.85
N ASP A 88 0.53 7.31 -8.52
CA ASP A 88 0.60 7.50 -9.97
C ASP A 88 1.98 7.96 -10.43
N SER A 89 2.59 8.88 -9.70
CA SER A 89 3.93 9.37 -10.02
C SER A 89 4.97 8.25 -9.95
N ILE A 90 4.84 7.36 -8.95
CA ILE A 90 5.70 6.17 -8.81
C ILE A 90 5.47 5.19 -9.98
N ILE A 91 4.23 4.90 -10.32
CA ILE A 91 3.90 4.01 -11.45
C ILE A 91 4.48 4.56 -12.77
N ARG A 92 4.32 5.85 -13.03
CA ARG A 92 4.90 6.51 -14.22
C ARG A 92 6.42 6.46 -14.22
N PHE A 93 7.06 6.79 -13.08
CA PHE A 93 8.51 6.74 -12.94
C PHE A 93 9.09 5.38 -13.30
N ILE A 94 8.44 4.31 -12.82
CA ILE A 94 8.84 2.93 -13.10
C ILE A 94 8.69 2.62 -14.59
N GLY A 95 7.55 2.96 -15.18
CA GLY A 95 7.24 2.68 -16.57
C GLY A 95 8.19 3.37 -17.55
N GLN A 96 8.77 4.51 -17.16
CA GLN A 96 9.71 5.28 -18.01
C GLN A 96 11.16 4.82 -17.88
N ARG A 97 11.57 4.26 -16.74
CA ARG A 97 12.97 4.01 -16.42
C ARG A 97 13.40 2.56 -16.45
N PHE A 98 12.45 1.67 -16.40
CA PHE A 98 12.76 0.24 -16.36
C PHE A 98 11.98 -0.47 -17.45
N SER A 99 12.68 -1.32 -18.21
CA SER A 99 12.03 -2.34 -19.05
C SER A 99 11.37 -3.40 -18.16
N ILE A 100 10.62 -2.92 -17.15
CA ILE A 100 9.87 -3.79 -16.25
C ILE A 100 8.74 -4.39 -17.07
N THR A 101 8.53 -5.67 -16.93
CA THR A 101 7.35 -6.31 -17.50
C THR A 101 6.11 -5.54 -17.05
N ARG A 102 5.08 -5.46 -17.89
CA ARG A 102 3.80 -4.77 -17.58
C ARG A 102 3.07 -5.35 -16.36
N ARG A 103 3.77 -6.15 -15.52
CA ARG A 103 3.23 -6.82 -14.33
C ARG A 103 3.62 -6.04 -13.08
N ILE A 104 2.71 -5.20 -12.62
CA ILE A 104 2.85 -4.41 -11.40
C ILE A 104 1.96 -4.99 -10.32
N GLY A 105 2.54 -5.30 -9.17
CA GLY A 105 1.84 -5.61 -7.93
C GLY A 105 1.78 -4.39 -7.01
N LEU A 106 0.73 -4.26 -6.23
CA LEU A 106 0.62 -3.28 -5.17
C LEU A 106 0.58 -4.00 -3.82
N PHE A 107 1.41 -3.55 -2.90
CA PHE A 107 1.38 -3.93 -1.49
C PHE A 107 1.05 -2.70 -0.65
N GLY A 108 0.00 -2.77 0.15
CA GLY A 108 -0.37 -1.63 1.00
C GLY A 108 -0.82 -2.06 2.40
N SER A 109 -0.58 -1.21 3.39
CA SER A 109 -1.04 -1.46 4.75
C SER A 109 -1.84 -0.26 5.26
N SER A 110 -2.97 -0.52 5.95
CA SER A 110 -3.85 0.52 6.48
C SER A 110 -4.30 1.48 5.38
N MET A 111 -4.11 2.78 5.52
CA MET A 111 -4.37 3.80 4.49
C MET A 111 -3.68 3.46 3.15
N GLY A 112 -2.43 2.97 3.17
CA GLY A 112 -1.73 2.56 1.95
C GLY A 112 -2.40 1.39 1.23
N GLY A 113 -3.06 0.49 1.98
CA GLY A 113 -3.91 -0.55 1.41
C GLY A 113 -5.16 0.01 0.72
N TYR A 114 -5.81 0.98 1.35
CA TYR A 114 -6.97 1.68 0.77
C TYR A 114 -6.60 2.39 -0.55
N ILE A 115 -5.49 3.13 -0.56
CA ILE A 115 -4.95 3.78 -1.77
C ILE A 115 -4.63 2.73 -2.86
N SER A 116 -4.04 1.60 -2.46
CA SER A 116 -3.72 0.51 -3.40
C SER A 116 -4.97 -0.10 -4.03
N LEU A 117 -6.04 -0.30 -3.25
CA LEU A 117 -7.33 -0.78 -3.76
C LEU A 117 -7.97 0.22 -4.73
N LEU A 118 -8.05 1.49 -4.35
CA LEU A 118 -8.58 2.54 -5.23
C LEU A 118 -7.82 2.58 -6.56
N LYS A 119 -6.50 2.51 -6.51
CA LYS A 119 -5.65 2.53 -7.71
C LYS A 119 -5.85 1.30 -8.58
N ALA A 120 -5.92 0.10 -7.99
CA ALA A 120 -6.12 -1.15 -8.72
C ALA A 120 -7.47 -1.20 -9.46
N ALA A 121 -8.49 -0.53 -8.93
CA ALA A 121 -9.80 -0.43 -9.58
C ALA A 121 -9.83 0.53 -10.77
N GLN A 122 -8.89 1.49 -10.84
CA GLN A 122 -8.85 2.57 -11.83
C GLN A 122 -7.97 2.26 -13.03
N VAL A 123 -6.88 1.55 -12.83
CA VAL A 123 -5.79 1.43 -13.83
C VAL A 123 -5.44 -0.02 -14.12
N PRO A 124 -5.68 -0.54 -15.36
CA PRO A 124 -4.85 -1.61 -15.86
C PRO A 124 -3.46 -1.02 -16.16
N PRO A 125 -2.40 -1.38 -15.46
CA PRO A 125 -1.89 -2.73 -15.45
C PRO A 125 -1.58 -3.31 -14.06
N VAL A 126 -2.35 -2.99 -13.01
CA VAL A 126 -2.13 -3.66 -11.73
C VAL A 126 -2.55 -5.12 -11.85
N SER A 127 -1.58 -6.01 -11.71
CA SER A 127 -1.77 -7.44 -11.93
C SER A 127 -2.16 -8.21 -10.68
N ALA A 128 -1.74 -7.73 -9.50
CA ALA A 128 -2.08 -8.31 -8.21
C ALA A 128 -2.03 -7.25 -7.10
N VAL A 129 -2.86 -7.42 -6.07
CA VAL A 129 -2.89 -6.52 -4.91
C VAL A 129 -2.83 -7.34 -3.64
N VAL A 130 -2.00 -6.93 -2.70
CA VAL A 130 -1.97 -7.48 -1.34
C VAL A 130 -2.18 -6.33 -0.37
N VAL A 131 -3.16 -6.46 0.52
CA VAL A 131 -3.48 -5.43 1.49
C VAL A 131 -3.52 -5.99 2.91
N TRP A 132 -2.92 -5.24 3.85
CA TRP A 132 -2.85 -5.60 5.26
C TRP A 132 -3.59 -4.58 6.11
N ALA A 133 -4.41 -5.04 7.06
CA ALA A 133 -5.08 -4.20 8.06
C ALA A 133 -5.76 -2.97 7.42
N THR A 134 -6.49 -3.19 6.33
CA THR A 134 -6.96 -2.12 5.44
C THR A 134 -8.42 -1.77 5.71
N PRO A 135 -8.76 -0.48 5.85
CA PRO A 135 -10.14 -0.06 5.98
C PRO A 135 -10.91 -0.24 4.66
N PHE A 136 -12.17 -0.71 4.75
CA PHE A 136 -13.09 -0.78 3.62
C PHE A 136 -13.61 0.62 3.24
N LYS A 137 -13.83 1.45 4.22
CA LYS A 137 -14.16 2.86 4.08
C LYS A 137 -13.34 3.66 5.08
N LEU A 138 -12.87 4.79 4.62
CA LEU A 138 -12.42 5.85 5.48
C LEU A 138 -13.64 6.69 5.78
N GLY A 139 -13.88 6.95 7.01
CA GLY A 139 -15.01 7.76 7.44
C GLY A 139 -14.71 8.24 8.83
N GLY A 140 -15.39 9.28 9.24
CA GLY A 140 -15.21 9.80 10.55
C GLY A 140 -15.03 11.30 10.56
N THR A 141 -15.02 11.81 11.75
CA THR A 141 -14.76 13.21 12.04
C THR A 141 -13.28 13.41 12.32
N ARG A 142 -12.85 14.66 12.38
CA ARG A 142 -11.51 15.05 12.78
C ARG A 142 -11.03 14.38 14.08
N ARG A 143 -11.97 14.00 14.97
CA ARG A 143 -11.67 13.30 16.23
C ARG A 143 -11.20 11.86 16.03
N ASP A 144 -11.66 11.19 14.97
CA ASP A 144 -11.38 9.76 14.76
C ASP A 144 -9.95 9.51 14.27
N TYR A 145 -9.26 10.54 13.78
CA TYR A 145 -7.86 10.47 13.32
C TYR A 145 -6.91 11.24 14.25
N ASN A 146 -7.42 11.74 15.38
CA ASN A 146 -6.62 12.47 16.36
C ASN A 146 -5.99 11.47 17.34
N GLU A 147 -4.92 10.83 16.94
CA GLU A 147 -4.07 10.06 17.84
C GLU A 147 -3.09 10.99 18.58
N GLU A 148 -2.90 10.76 19.88
CA GLU A 148 -1.97 11.53 20.70
C GLU A 148 -0.55 11.45 20.10
N GLY A 149 0.04 12.61 19.83
CA GLY A 149 1.37 12.74 19.25
C GLY A 149 1.43 12.79 17.71
N TYR A 150 0.29 12.72 17.02
CA TYR A 150 0.22 12.92 15.56
C TYR A 150 -0.41 14.27 15.21
N PRO A 151 0.03 14.91 14.08
CA PRO A 151 -0.54 16.16 13.63
C PRO A 151 -2.01 16.02 13.24
N LEU A 152 -2.79 17.08 13.49
CA LEU A 152 -4.19 17.13 13.07
C LEU A 152 -4.26 17.36 11.56
N LEU A 153 -5.04 16.52 10.88
CA LEU A 153 -5.32 16.72 9.46
C LEU A 153 -6.26 17.91 9.25
N GLU A 154 -6.09 18.59 8.13
CA GLU A 154 -6.97 19.69 7.73
C GLU A 154 -8.34 19.20 7.28
N GLU A 155 -9.32 20.13 7.22
CA GLU A 155 -10.69 19.80 6.82
C GLU A 155 -10.75 19.20 5.41
N SER A 156 -9.86 19.66 4.52
CA SER A 156 -9.72 19.15 3.15
C SER A 156 -9.54 17.63 3.06
N PHE A 157 -8.87 17.02 4.04
CA PHE A 157 -8.76 15.55 4.11
C PHE A 157 -10.13 14.88 4.26
N TYR A 158 -10.96 15.41 5.17
CA TYR A 158 -12.27 14.82 5.48
C TYR A 158 -13.28 15.07 4.35
N GLU A 159 -13.20 16.23 3.71
CA GLU A 159 -14.00 16.55 2.53
C GLU A 159 -13.67 15.62 1.36
N ASP A 160 -12.37 15.39 1.11
CA ASP A 160 -11.88 14.52 0.02
C ASP A 160 -12.27 13.04 0.23
N LEU A 161 -12.44 12.57 1.47
CA LEU A 161 -12.90 11.20 1.74
C LEU A 161 -14.22 10.87 1.02
N ASN A 162 -15.12 11.85 0.86
CA ASN A 162 -16.40 11.68 0.22
C ASN A 162 -16.30 11.40 -1.30
N ASN A 163 -15.15 11.76 -1.90
CA ASN A 163 -14.87 11.54 -3.32
C ASN A 163 -14.40 10.11 -3.62
N HIS A 164 -14.09 9.31 -2.58
CA HIS A 164 -13.47 8.01 -2.71
C HIS A 164 -14.34 6.89 -2.13
N LYS A 165 -15.32 6.45 -2.93
CA LYS A 165 -16.26 5.38 -2.55
C LYS A 165 -15.76 4.03 -3.07
N LEU A 166 -14.92 3.35 -2.30
CA LEU A 166 -14.34 2.06 -2.69
C LEU A 166 -15.41 1.04 -3.08
N LEU A 167 -16.57 1.03 -2.40
CA LEU A 167 -17.69 0.11 -2.68
C LEU A 167 -18.15 0.16 -4.14
N GLU A 168 -18.14 1.32 -4.77
CA GLU A 168 -18.64 1.50 -6.14
C GLU A 168 -17.70 0.90 -7.20
N ILE A 169 -16.43 0.68 -6.85
CA ILE A 169 -15.38 0.27 -7.79
C ILE A 169 -14.68 -1.03 -7.44
N ILE A 170 -14.80 -1.50 -6.19
CA ILE A 170 -14.04 -2.66 -5.67
C ILE A 170 -14.31 -3.95 -6.45
N GLY A 171 -15.50 -4.12 -6.99
CA GLY A 171 -15.87 -5.27 -7.83
C GLY A 171 -15.09 -5.39 -9.16
N ARG A 172 -14.30 -4.38 -9.51
CA ARG A 172 -13.38 -4.41 -10.67
C ARG A 172 -12.03 -5.06 -10.33
N ILE A 173 -11.71 -5.18 -9.05
CA ILE A 173 -10.40 -5.66 -8.58
C ILE A 173 -10.41 -7.18 -8.53
N LYS A 174 -9.48 -7.78 -9.26
CA LYS A 174 -9.18 -9.22 -9.26
C LYS A 174 -7.78 -9.46 -8.71
N ARG A 175 -7.50 -10.72 -8.32
CA ARG A 175 -6.19 -11.11 -7.80
C ARG A 175 -5.78 -10.24 -6.61
N CYS A 176 -6.70 -10.16 -5.65
CA CYS A 176 -6.50 -9.42 -4.42
C CYS A 176 -6.42 -10.37 -3.22
N PHE A 177 -5.43 -10.15 -2.36
CA PHE A 177 -5.26 -10.87 -1.11
C PHE A 177 -5.35 -9.91 0.07
N VAL A 178 -6.29 -10.17 0.95
CA VAL A 178 -6.58 -9.39 2.15
C VAL A 178 -6.04 -10.12 3.37
N LEU A 179 -5.18 -9.49 4.15
CA LEU A 179 -4.65 -10.02 5.41
C LEU A 179 -5.02 -9.08 6.56
N HIS A 180 -5.53 -9.63 7.67
CA HIS A 180 -5.98 -8.82 8.79
C HIS A 180 -5.79 -9.51 10.14
N GLY A 181 -5.50 -8.72 11.16
CA GLY A 181 -5.48 -9.18 12.54
C GLY A 181 -6.89 -9.18 13.16
N GLN A 182 -7.29 -10.27 13.79
CA GLN A 182 -8.59 -10.33 14.49
C GLN A 182 -8.68 -9.33 15.64
N LYS A 183 -7.52 -9.00 16.25
CA LYS A 183 -7.40 -8.07 17.38
C LYS A 183 -6.94 -6.68 16.94
N ASP A 184 -7.16 -6.32 15.68
CA ASP A 184 -6.84 -4.99 15.17
C ASP A 184 -7.65 -3.92 15.92
N GLU A 185 -6.94 -3.08 16.65
CA GLU A 185 -7.48 -2.05 17.54
C GLU A 185 -7.85 -0.76 16.82
N LEU A 186 -7.32 -0.55 15.61
CA LEU A 186 -7.53 0.66 14.81
C LEU A 186 -8.54 0.44 13.68
N VAL A 187 -8.42 -0.68 12.99
CA VAL A 187 -9.30 -1.03 11.87
C VAL A 187 -9.98 -2.37 12.19
N PRO A 188 -11.21 -2.37 12.68
CA PRO A 188 -11.91 -3.60 13.03
C PRO A 188 -11.96 -4.61 11.87
N VAL A 189 -11.82 -5.91 12.17
CA VAL A 189 -11.69 -6.99 11.18
C VAL A 189 -12.85 -7.06 10.17
N TRP A 190 -14.04 -6.54 10.50
CA TRP A 190 -15.17 -6.51 9.58
C TRP A 190 -14.88 -5.72 8.28
N HIS A 191 -13.94 -4.77 8.32
CA HIS A 191 -13.48 -4.05 7.12
C HIS A 191 -12.90 -5.01 6.09
N SER A 192 -12.06 -5.94 6.51
CA SER A 192 -11.47 -6.94 5.61
C SER A 192 -12.48 -7.92 5.08
N ASN A 193 -13.47 -8.32 5.89
CA ASN A 193 -14.58 -9.15 5.43
C ASN A 193 -15.37 -8.43 4.32
N LYS A 194 -15.66 -7.12 4.51
CA LYS A 194 -16.35 -6.32 3.50
C LYS A 194 -15.53 -6.13 2.23
N ILE A 195 -14.21 -5.91 2.33
CA ILE A 195 -13.32 -5.89 1.17
C ILE A 195 -13.43 -7.21 0.43
N TYR A 196 -13.23 -8.33 1.12
CA TYR A 196 -13.24 -9.65 0.51
C TYR A 196 -14.58 -10.00 -0.14
N GLU A 197 -15.71 -9.73 0.52
CA GLU A 197 -17.05 -9.98 -0.02
C GLU A 197 -17.26 -9.30 -1.37
N ASN A 198 -16.79 -8.08 -1.54
CA ASN A 198 -17.05 -7.24 -2.71
C ASN A 198 -15.99 -7.31 -3.83
N LEU A 199 -14.84 -7.97 -3.59
CA LEU A 199 -13.83 -8.20 -4.61
C LEU A 199 -14.31 -9.19 -5.67
N ALA A 200 -13.82 -9.05 -6.91
CA ALA A 200 -14.00 -10.07 -7.95
C ALA A 200 -12.95 -11.20 -7.82
N ASP A 201 -13.29 -12.40 -8.27
CA ASP A 201 -12.37 -13.52 -8.32
C ASP A 201 -11.29 -13.37 -9.40
N PRO A 202 -10.10 -13.95 -9.18
CA PRO A 202 -9.67 -14.65 -7.96
C PRO A 202 -9.32 -13.71 -6.81
N LYS A 203 -9.74 -14.06 -5.61
CA LYS A 203 -9.49 -13.30 -4.37
C LYS A 203 -9.14 -14.23 -3.21
N LYS A 204 -8.48 -13.69 -2.19
CA LYS A 204 -8.12 -14.44 -0.98
C LYS A 204 -8.24 -13.57 0.26
N ILE A 205 -8.55 -14.19 1.41
CA ILE A 205 -8.50 -13.55 2.72
C ILE A 205 -7.77 -14.47 3.71
N GLU A 206 -7.01 -13.88 4.62
CA GLU A 206 -6.40 -14.54 5.78
C GLU A 206 -6.58 -13.68 7.01
N ILE A 207 -7.17 -14.25 8.06
CA ILE A 207 -7.36 -13.59 9.36
C ILE A 207 -6.43 -14.23 10.37
N PHE A 208 -5.67 -13.39 11.07
CA PHE A 208 -4.73 -13.79 12.10
C PHE A 208 -5.40 -13.67 13.48
N PRO A 209 -5.68 -14.76 14.19
CA PRO A 209 -6.52 -14.74 15.41
C PRO A 209 -5.96 -13.85 16.54
N CYS A 210 -4.63 -13.71 16.61
CA CYS A 210 -3.97 -12.87 17.60
C CYS A 210 -3.35 -11.58 17.01
N GLY A 211 -3.44 -11.40 15.70
CA GLY A 211 -2.85 -10.26 15.01
C GLY A 211 -3.49 -8.93 15.39
N ASP A 212 -2.66 -7.94 15.62
CA ASP A 212 -3.00 -6.54 15.82
C ASP A 212 -2.89 -5.72 14.52
N HIS A 213 -3.17 -4.41 14.57
CA HIS A 213 -3.08 -3.52 13.41
C HIS A 213 -1.70 -3.51 12.74
N ARG A 214 -0.65 -3.56 13.54
CA ARG A 214 0.74 -3.41 13.07
C ARG A 214 1.42 -4.73 12.76
N PHE A 215 0.77 -5.86 13.05
CA PHE A 215 1.39 -7.18 13.02
C PHE A 215 2.67 -7.20 13.86
N THR A 216 2.54 -6.81 15.14
CA THR A 216 3.69 -6.71 16.05
C THR A 216 4.28 -8.08 16.41
N ASP A 217 3.45 -9.12 16.46
CA ASP A 217 3.96 -10.48 16.61
C ASP A 217 4.84 -10.89 15.43
N VAL A 218 6.06 -11.32 15.73
CA VAL A 218 7.08 -11.64 14.72
C VAL A 218 6.67 -12.85 13.88
N THR A 219 6.01 -13.84 14.48
CA THR A 219 5.58 -15.07 13.80
C THR A 219 4.44 -14.78 12.84
N ASP A 220 3.42 -14.06 13.29
CA ASP A 220 2.29 -13.63 12.47
C ASP A 220 2.78 -12.73 11.32
N ARG A 221 3.66 -11.78 11.61
CA ARG A 221 4.25 -10.89 10.59
C ARG A 221 5.04 -11.66 9.55
N LYS A 222 5.90 -12.60 9.97
CA LYS A 222 6.65 -13.45 9.05
C LYS A 222 5.71 -14.26 8.16
N ARG A 223 4.71 -14.93 8.75
CA ARG A 223 3.71 -15.71 8.02
C ARG A 223 2.93 -14.84 7.02
N ALA A 224 2.53 -13.64 7.41
CA ALA A 224 1.84 -12.71 6.53
C ALA A 224 2.72 -12.28 5.33
N MET A 225 4.02 -12.05 5.55
CA MET A 225 4.98 -11.76 4.49
C MET A 225 5.15 -12.94 3.54
N ASP A 226 5.35 -14.16 4.05
CA ASP A 226 5.51 -15.37 3.24
C ASP A 226 4.26 -15.65 2.38
N LEU A 227 3.08 -15.47 2.95
CA LEU A 227 1.80 -15.60 2.22
C LEU A 227 1.65 -14.53 1.13
N SER A 228 2.01 -13.30 1.41
CA SER A 228 1.98 -12.18 0.46
C SER A 228 2.94 -12.42 -0.72
N LEU A 229 4.16 -12.84 -0.42
CA LEU A 229 5.15 -13.19 -1.43
C LEU A 229 4.68 -14.34 -2.32
N LYS A 230 4.15 -15.42 -1.71
CA LYS A 230 3.58 -16.55 -2.46
C LYS A 230 2.45 -16.10 -3.38
N PHE A 231 1.62 -15.17 -2.94
CA PHE A 231 0.54 -14.62 -3.76
C PHE A 231 1.11 -13.83 -4.95
N PHE A 232 2.10 -12.97 -4.76
CA PHE A 232 2.73 -12.24 -5.86
C PHE A 232 3.40 -13.19 -6.86
N LYS A 233 4.09 -14.24 -6.41
CA LYS A 233 4.70 -15.25 -7.30
C LYS A 233 3.69 -15.95 -8.22
N ASN A 234 2.44 -16.08 -7.79
CA ASN A 234 1.40 -16.74 -8.59
C ASN A 234 0.84 -15.83 -9.69
N TYR A 235 0.95 -14.50 -9.54
CA TYR A 235 0.25 -13.57 -10.42
C TYR A 235 1.14 -12.55 -11.12
N LEU A 236 2.41 -12.46 -10.73
CA LEU A 236 3.43 -11.60 -11.32
C LEU A 236 4.56 -12.40 -11.94
#